data_cf2c04fe7395f52f6cae256ea9520ba6
#
_entry.id   cf2c04fe7395f52f6cae256ea9520ba6
#
_cell.length_a   1.000
_cell.length_b   1.000
_cell.length_c   1.000
_cell.angle_alpha   90.00
_cell.angle_beta   90.00
_cell.angle_gamma   90.00
#
_symmetry.space_group_name_H-M   'P 1'
#
loop_
_entity.id
_entity.type
_entity.pdbx_description
1 polymer ?
#
loop_
_entity_poly.entity_id
_entity_poly.type
_entity_poly.pdbx_seq_one_letter_code
_entity_poly.pdbx_strand_id
1 'polypeptide(L)'
;SNMFSYGEDNIIDFSNMKGAYGIFAPNASGKSSLWDALSFCIFDRCSRTTKASDVLNYSKTTFDCKFNFDLNGVEYFIERSAKKSPKRGTVKLDVNFYRINEDGTTESLNGEERRATNSIIKQYVGSYDDFTLTAMSNQSNSSGFIEKSQKERKELLAQILDMDVFEDLYQVANEEIKEVSALLKDYKNQNFTEKLSQAQDSLVINKKEVSKTKTLLDGYKLNKTNESNELEELLGKLISVDYNIVDTKSLVEKK
;
A
#
# COMPACT_ATOMS: atom_id res chain seq x y z
N SER A 1 -1.64 -30.39 -26.58
CA SER A 1 -1.21 -31.78 -26.40
C SER A 1 -1.09 -32.14 -24.92
N ASN A 2 -1.47 -33.36 -24.55
CA ASN A 2 -1.24 -33.99 -23.23
C ASN A 2 -1.83 -33.24 -22.01
N MET A 3 -2.97 -32.62 -22.19
CA MET A 3 -3.73 -31.95 -21.13
C MET A 3 -4.96 -32.78 -20.72
N PHE A 4 -5.16 -32.97 -19.42
CA PHE A 4 -6.26 -33.75 -18.87
C PHE A 4 -6.37 -35.16 -19.49
N SER A 5 -7.48 -35.48 -20.13
CA SER A 5 -7.73 -36.74 -20.85
C SER A 5 -7.25 -36.73 -22.30
N TYR A 6 -6.84 -35.57 -22.82
CA TYR A 6 -6.37 -35.44 -24.20
C TYR A 6 -4.93 -35.94 -24.35
N GLY A 7 -4.66 -36.60 -25.47
CA GLY A 7 -3.33 -37.03 -25.89
C GLY A 7 -2.62 -35.98 -26.72
N GLU A 8 -1.85 -36.45 -27.70
CA GLU A 8 -1.04 -35.60 -28.60
C GLU A 8 -1.89 -35.05 -29.75
N ASP A 9 -1.46 -33.93 -30.31
CA ASP A 9 -1.94 -33.33 -31.57
C ASP A 9 -3.46 -33.08 -31.69
N ASN A 10 -4.05 -32.63 -30.59
CA ASN A 10 -5.46 -32.20 -30.66
C ASN A 10 -5.52 -30.74 -31.08
N ILE A 11 -6.18 -30.50 -32.24
CA ILE A 11 -6.40 -29.17 -32.80
C ILE A 11 -7.89 -28.94 -32.89
N ILE A 12 -8.35 -27.76 -32.47
CA ILE A 12 -9.73 -27.31 -32.55
C ILE A 12 -9.71 -25.95 -33.23
N ASP A 13 -10.30 -25.92 -34.40
CA ASP A 13 -10.45 -24.68 -35.22
C ASP A 13 -11.83 -24.07 -34.96
N PHE A 14 -11.82 -22.89 -34.33
CA PHE A 14 -13.03 -22.10 -34.08
C PHE A 14 -13.32 -21.07 -35.19
N SER A 15 -12.39 -20.83 -36.12
CA SER A 15 -12.48 -19.75 -37.11
C SER A 15 -13.69 -19.89 -38.03
N ASN A 16 -14.06 -21.12 -38.34
CA ASN A 16 -15.19 -21.43 -39.21
C ASN A 16 -16.51 -21.69 -38.48
N MET A 17 -16.55 -21.60 -37.16
CA MET A 17 -17.75 -21.85 -36.38
C MET A 17 -18.63 -20.60 -36.32
N LYS A 18 -19.81 -20.69 -36.95
CA LYS A 18 -20.84 -19.63 -36.95
C LYS A 18 -22.14 -20.17 -36.38
N GLY A 19 -22.73 -19.47 -35.41
CA GLY A 19 -23.98 -19.89 -34.77
C GLY A 19 -23.74 -20.85 -33.59
N ALA A 20 -24.70 -21.75 -33.33
CA ALA A 20 -24.63 -22.66 -32.18
C ALA A 20 -24.08 -24.04 -32.61
N TYR A 21 -23.09 -24.52 -31.87
CA TYR A 21 -22.49 -25.85 -32.06
C TYR A 21 -22.69 -26.73 -30.84
N GLY A 22 -23.04 -27.99 -31.07
CA GLY A 22 -23.17 -29.00 -30.01
C GLY A 22 -22.00 -29.98 -30.00
N ILE A 23 -21.41 -30.22 -28.84
CA ILE A 23 -20.40 -31.27 -28.64
C ILE A 23 -21.04 -32.46 -27.93
N PHE A 24 -21.22 -33.54 -28.68
CA PHE A 24 -21.86 -34.77 -28.22
C PHE A 24 -20.83 -35.87 -28.03
N ALA A 25 -20.74 -36.36 -26.80
CA ALA A 25 -19.86 -37.48 -26.48
C ALA A 25 -20.32 -38.14 -25.17
N PRO A 26 -19.95 -39.40 -24.88
CA PRO A 26 -20.27 -40.09 -23.63
C PRO A 26 -19.79 -39.32 -22.41
N ASN A 27 -20.31 -39.61 -21.23
CA ASN A 27 -19.79 -39.07 -20.00
C ASN A 27 -18.32 -39.48 -19.79
N ALA A 28 -17.55 -38.62 -19.15
CA ALA A 28 -16.11 -38.82 -18.92
C ALA A 28 -15.22 -38.79 -20.20
N SER A 29 -15.76 -38.47 -21.38
CA SER A 29 -14.99 -38.38 -22.64
C SER A 29 -14.12 -37.13 -22.77
N GLY A 30 -14.17 -36.23 -21.80
CA GLY A 30 -13.35 -35.00 -21.82
C GLY A 30 -14.03 -33.74 -22.34
N LYS A 31 -15.36 -33.72 -22.56
CA LYS A 31 -16.09 -32.52 -23.01
C LYS A 31 -15.76 -31.27 -22.21
N SER A 32 -15.84 -31.38 -20.89
CA SER A 32 -15.51 -30.26 -20.00
C SER A 32 -14.01 -29.96 -19.93
N SER A 33 -13.16 -30.96 -20.15
CA SER A 33 -11.71 -30.78 -20.20
C SER A 33 -11.24 -29.90 -21.35
N LEU A 34 -12.03 -29.79 -22.43
CA LEU A 34 -11.76 -28.86 -23.51
C LEU A 34 -11.78 -27.41 -23.03
N TRP A 35 -12.85 -27.05 -22.32
CA TRP A 35 -13.01 -25.70 -21.77
C TRP A 35 -12.01 -25.40 -20.67
N ASP A 36 -11.67 -26.39 -19.85
CA ASP A 36 -10.64 -26.27 -18.83
C ASP A 36 -9.25 -26.09 -19.46
N ALA A 37 -8.95 -26.79 -20.56
CA ALA A 37 -7.70 -26.62 -21.29
C ALA A 37 -7.59 -25.23 -21.92
N LEU A 38 -8.67 -24.72 -22.54
CA LEU A 38 -8.73 -23.37 -23.08
C LEU A 38 -8.52 -22.34 -21.96
N SER A 39 -9.28 -22.43 -20.88
CA SER A 39 -9.17 -21.53 -19.75
C SER A 39 -7.77 -21.53 -19.13
N PHE A 40 -7.17 -22.71 -18.98
CA PHE A 40 -5.82 -22.83 -18.46
C PHE A 40 -4.78 -22.22 -19.41
N CYS A 41 -4.96 -22.40 -20.72
CA CYS A 41 -4.08 -21.80 -21.72
C CYS A 41 -4.10 -20.27 -21.61
N ILE A 42 -5.27 -19.66 -21.48
CA ILE A 42 -5.42 -18.20 -21.44
C ILE A 42 -5.01 -17.66 -20.04
N PHE A 43 -5.59 -18.20 -18.96
CA PHE A 43 -5.57 -17.58 -17.63
C PHE A 43 -4.65 -18.23 -16.60
N ASP A 44 -3.92 -19.30 -16.97
CA ASP A 44 -3.10 -20.09 -16.00
C ASP A 44 -3.96 -20.71 -14.88
N ARG A 45 -5.25 -20.86 -15.10
CA ARG A 45 -6.22 -21.47 -14.18
C ARG A 45 -7.43 -22.00 -14.94
N CYS A 46 -8.09 -22.98 -14.36
CA CYS A 46 -9.37 -23.47 -14.88
C CYS A 46 -10.35 -23.71 -13.72
N SER A 47 -11.55 -24.18 -14.06
CA SER A 47 -12.60 -24.41 -13.06
C SER A 47 -12.21 -25.42 -11.98
N ARG A 48 -11.33 -26.38 -12.28
CA ARG A 48 -10.93 -27.49 -11.40
C ARG A 48 -9.65 -27.24 -10.63
N THR A 49 -8.71 -26.49 -11.20
CA THR A 49 -7.38 -26.35 -10.62
C THR A 49 -6.64 -25.09 -11.11
N THR A 50 -5.72 -24.64 -10.28
CA THR A 50 -4.70 -23.62 -10.62
C THR A 50 -3.31 -24.23 -10.75
N LYS A 51 -3.18 -25.56 -10.61
CA LYS A 51 -1.89 -26.25 -10.61
C LYS A 51 -1.66 -26.96 -11.94
N ALA A 52 -0.52 -26.68 -12.56
CA ALA A 52 -0.09 -27.34 -13.79
C ALA A 52 0.06 -28.87 -13.65
N SER A 53 0.34 -29.36 -12.44
CA SER A 53 0.41 -30.79 -12.15
C SER A 53 -0.89 -31.54 -12.40
N ASP A 54 -2.02 -30.88 -12.14
CA ASP A 54 -3.35 -31.48 -12.22
C ASP A 54 -3.91 -31.39 -13.64
N VAL A 55 -3.32 -30.49 -14.46
CA VAL A 55 -3.65 -30.32 -15.89
C VAL A 55 -2.92 -31.35 -16.75
N LEU A 56 -1.71 -31.76 -16.32
CA LEU A 56 -0.90 -32.73 -17.04
C LEU A 56 -1.59 -34.10 -17.10
N ASN A 57 -1.64 -34.71 -18.28
CA ASN A 57 -2.14 -36.07 -18.47
C ASN A 57 -1.32 -37.06 -17.63
N TYR A 58 -1.99 -37.96 -16.92
CA TYR A 58 -1.35 -38.92 -15.98
C TYR A 58 -0.26 -39.79 -16.59
N SER A 59 -0.39 -40.12 -17.88
CA SER A 59 0.55 -40.99 -18.60
C SER A 59 1.71 -40.23 -19.24
N LYS A 60 1.73 -38.88 -19.09
CA LYS A 60 2.67 -38.05 -19.79
C LYS A 60 3.55 -37.25 -18.81
N THR A 61 4.71 -36.82 -19.30
CA THR A 61 5.67 -36.01 -18.52
C THR A 61 5.72 -34.54 -18.96
N THR A 62 5.09 -34.23 -20.08
CA THR A 62 5.02 -32.87 -20.64
C THR A 62 3.63 -32.62 -21.17
N PHE A 63 3.20 -31.37 -21.12
CA PHE A 63 2.09 -30.88 -21.92
C PHE A 63 2.45 -29.58 -22.62
N ASP A 64 1.77 -29.27 -23.68
CA ASP A 64 1.81 -27.99 -24.38
C ASP A 64 0.40 -27.62 -24.82
N CYS A 65 0.10 -26.32 -24.77
CA CYS A 65 -1.09 -25.75 -25.37
C CYS A 65 -0.76 -24.42 -26.04
N LYS A 66 -1.46 -24.19 -27.14
CA LYS A 66 -1.37 -22.96 -27.90
C LYS A 66 -2.76 -22.46 -28.18
N PHE A 67 -3.00 -21.20 -27.92
CA PHE A 67 -4.22 -20.49 -28.26
C PHE A 67 -3.87 -19.28 -29.11
N ASN A 68 -4.54 -19.17 -30.26
CA ASN A 68 -4.45 -17.97 -31.09
C ASN A 68 -5.80 -17.29 -31.18
N PHE A 69 -5.76 -15.96 -31.22
CA PHE A 69 -6.95 -15.13 -31.32
C PHE A 69 -6.62 -13.84 -32.08
N ASP A 70 -7.64 -13.31 -32.73
CA ASP A 70 -7.57 -11.98 -33.36
C ASP A 70 -8.14 -10.92 -32.40
N LEU A 71 -7.45 -9.81 -32.29
CA LEU A 71 -7.95 -8.64 -31.60
C LEU A 71 -7.67 -7.40 -32.46
N ASN A 72 -8.75 -6.81 -32.99
CA ASN A 72 -8.69 -5.65 -33.87
C ASN A 72 -7.84 -5.86 -35.15
N GLY A 73 -7.90 -7.06 -35.72
CA GLY A 73 -7.14 -7.42 -36.92
C GLY A 73 -5.69 -7.79 -36.71
N VAL A 74 -5.25 -7.93 -35.45
CA VAL A 74 -3.91 -8.38 -35.09
C VAL A 74 -3.99 -9.76 -34.49
N GLU A 75 -3.17 -10.70 -34.98
CA GLU A 75 -3.11 -12.06 -34.42
C GLU A 75 -2.18 -12.15 -33.21
N TYR A 76 -2.73 -12.67 -32.12
CA TYR A 76 -2.02 -12.92 -30.87
C TYR A 76 -1.95 -14.41 -30.55
N PHE A 77 -0.86 -14.82 -29.92
CA PHE A 77 -0.58 -16.22 -29.58
C PHE A 77 -0.19 -16.34 -28.13
N ILE A 78 -0.87 -17.21 -27.39
CA ILE A 78 -0.51 -17.62 -26.05
C ILE A 78 -0.11 -19.09 -26.10
N GLU A 79 1.12 -19.38 -25.70
CA GLU A 79 1.64 -20.74 -25.64
C GLU A 79 2.02 -21.05 -24.18
N ARG A 80 1.62 -22.21 -23.68
CA ARG A 80 2.08 -22.72 -22.40
C ARG A 80 2.64 -24.11 -22.57
N SER A 81 3.80 -24.33 -21.99
CA SER A 81 4.44 -25.63 -21.97
C SER A 81 4.84 -26.01 -20.54
N ALA A 82 4.65 -27.26 -20.19
CA ALA A 82 5.00 -27.73 -18.87
C ALA A 82 5.78 -29.04 -18.94
N LYS A 83 6.73 -29.20 -18.00
CA LYS A 83 7.57 -30.38 -17.87
C LYS A 83 7.63 -30.83 -16.42
N LYS A 84 7.33 -32.11 -16.19
CA LYS A 84 7.44 -32.77 -14.89
C LYS A 84 8.88 -33.15 -14.61
N SER A 85 9.42 -32.72 -13.48
CA SER A 85 10.75 -33.09 -13.03
C SER A 85 10.79 -34.55 -12.62
N PRO A 86 11.69 -35.38 -13.19
CA PRO A 86 11.78 -36.81 -12.83
C PRO A 86 12.15 -37.05 -11.36
N LYS A 87 12.95 -36.15 -10.77
CA LYS A 87 13.48 -36.31 -9.40
C LYS A 87 12.56 -35.78 -8.32
N ARG A 88 11.82 -34.70 -8.59
CA ARG A 88 11.02 -33.97 -7.56
C ARG A 88 9.52 -34.08 -7.79
N GLY A 89 9.06 -34.61 -8.91
CA GLY A 89 7.64 -34.66 -9.26
C GLY A 89 7.00 -33.27 -9.50
N THR A 90 7.75 -32.19 -9.33
CA THR A 90 7.26 -30.82 -9.56
C THR A 90 7.14 -30.56 -11.05
N VAL A 91 6.10 -29.82 -11.44
CA VAL A 91 5.87 -29.43 -12.83
C VAL A 91 6.33 -27.99 -12.98
N LYS A 92 7.28 -27.74 -13.88
CA LYS A 92 7.69 -26.40 -14.31
C LYS A 92 6.80 -25.99 -15.46
N LEU A 93 6.18 -24.82 -15.38
CA LEU A 93 5.34 -24.23 -16.40
C LEU A 93 6.01 -22.97 -16.95
N ASP A 94 6.12 -22.93 -18.27
CA ASP A 94 6.60 -21.76 -19.02
C ASP A 94 5.45 -21.19 -19.85
N VAL A 95 5.46 -19.87 -20.09
CA VAL A 95 4.47 -19.15 -20.90
C VAL A 95 5.20 -18.28 -21.92
N ASN A 96 4.64 -18.23 -23.12
CA ASN A 96 5.07 -17.34 -24.20
C ASN A 96 3.86 -16.62 -24.78
N PHE A 97 3.93 -15.29 -24.81
CA PHE A 97 2.90 -14.43 -25.38
C PHE A 97 3.52 -13.52 -26.43
N TYR A 98 2.97 -13.57 -27.65
CA TYR A 98 3.50 -12.80 -28.76
C TYR A 98 2.40 -12.47 -29.77
N ARG A 99 2.67 -11.53 -30.63
CA ARG A 99 1.83 -11.19 -31.80
C ARG A 99 2.59 -11.31 -33.11
N ILE A 100 1.85 -11.44 -34.19
CA ILE A 100 2.39 -11.34 -35.54
C ILE A 100 1.98 -9.98 -36.10
N ASN A 101 2.98 -9.20 -36.51
CA ASN A 101 2.79 -7.90 -37.11
C ASN A 101 2.38 -8.07 -38.60
N GLU A 102 1.87 -6.99 -39.21
CA GLU A 102 1.47 -6.99 -40.63
C GLU A 102 2.60 -7.36 -41.61
N ASP A 103 3.85 -7.11 -41.22
CA ASP A 103 5.04 -7.48 -41.98
C ASP A 103 5.44 -8.97 -41.84
N GLY A 104 4.70 -9.74 -41.05
CA GLY A 104 4.96 -11.14 -40.73
C GLY A 104 6.03 -11.35 -39.65
N THR A 105 6.55 -10.29 -39.04
CA THR A 105 7.50 -10.42 -37.93
C THR A 105 6.79 -10.76 -36.63
N THR A 106 7.45 -11.56 -35.79
CA THR A 106 6.95 -11.92 -34.46
C THR A 106 7.46 -10.96 -33.43
N GLU A 107 6.57 -10.35 -32.67
CA GLU A 107 6.89 -9.47 -31.56
C GLU A 107 6.54 -10.15 -30.24
N SER A 108 7.55 -10.31 -29.38
CA SER A 108 7.34 -10.89 -28.04
C SER A 108 6.73 -9.86 -27.09
N LEU A 109 5.69 -10.26 -26.39
CA LEU A 109 5.00 -9.48 -25.37
C LEU A 109 5.23 -10.06 -23.97
N ASN A 110 6.26 -10.90 -23.78
CA ASN A 110 6.58 -11.49 -22.50
C ASN A 110 7.09 -10.45 -21.51
N GLY A 111 6.66 -10.59 -20.25
CA GLY A 111 7.33 -9.94 -19.13
C GLY A 111 8.57 -10.73 -18.68
N GLU A 112 9.28 -10.19 -17.70
CA GLU A 112 10.51 -10.83 -17.16
C GLU A 112 10.23 -12.21 -16.54
N GLU A 113 9.04 -12.39 -15.95
CA GLU A 113 8.63 -13.63 -15.31
C GLU A 113 7.23 -14.05 -15.78
N ARG A 114 6.85 -15.32 -15.51
CA ARG A 114 5.51 -15.85 -15.80
C ARG A 114 4.38 -14.98 -15.25
N ARG A 115 4.56 -14.42 -14.04
CA ARG A 115 3.54 -13.56 -13.41
C ARG A 115 3.36 -12.25 -14.18
N ALA A 116 4.46 -11.64 -14.60
CA ALA A 116 4.43 -10.42 -15.42
C ALA A 116 3.77 -10.68 -16.78
N THR A 117 4.13 -11.78 -17.44
CA THR A 117 3.49 -12.20 -18.71
C THR A 117 1.99 -12.44 -18.52
N ASN A 118 1.56 -13.12 -17.45
CA ASN A 118 0.14 -13.32 -17.16
C ASN A 118 -0.61 -11.99 -16.89
N SER A 119 0.04 -11.01 -16.27
CA SER A 119 -0.54 -9.67 -16.07
C SER A 119 -0.71 -8.93 -17.40
N ILE A 120 0.22 -9.09 -18.32
CA ILE A 120 0.12 -8.53 -19.68
C ILE A 120 -1.02 -9.21 -20.44
N ILE A 121 -1.09 -10.56 -20.46
CA ILE A 121 -2.19 -11.30 -21.10
C ILE A 121 -3.55 -10.81 -20.57
N LYS A 122 -3.65 -10.58 -19.24
CA LYS A 122 -4.88 -10.07 -18.61
C LYS A 122 -5.31 -8.69 -19.17
N GLN A 123 -4.38 -7.84 -19.54
CA GLN A 123 -4.70 -6.54 -20.15
C GLN A 123 -5.33 -6.67 -21.53
N TYR A 124 -5.00 -7.73 -22.28
CA TYR A 124 -5.55 -7.99 -23.62
C TYR A 124 -6.85 -8.78 -23.61
N VAL A 125 -6.98 -9.77 -22.72
CA VAL A 125 -8.09 -10.75 -22.73
C VAL A 125 -9.08 -10.54 -21.57
N GLY A 126 -8.75 -9.69 -20.62
CA GLY A 126 -9.52 -9.53 -19.39
C GLY A 126 -9.17 -10.55 -18.30
N SER A 127 -9.96 -10.60 -17.23
CA SER A 127 -9.76 -11.54 -16.14
C SER A 127 -10.47 -12.88 -16.39
N TYR A 128 -10.02 -13.94 -15.71
CA TYR A 128 -10.70 -15.23 -15.72
C TYR A 128 -12.15 -15.10 -15.23
N ASP A 129 -12.39 -14.28 -14.24
CA ASP A 129 -13.72 -14.12 -13.63
C ASP A 129 -14.65 -13.38 -14.59
N ASP A 130 -14.17 -12.38 -15.34
CA ASP A 130 -14.93 -11.71 -16.40
C ASP A 130 -15.28 -12.70 -17.53
N PHE A 131 -14.28 -13.47 -17.97
CA PHE A 131 -14.47 -14.45 -19.03
C PHE A 131 -15.51 -15.53 -18.66
N THR A 132 -15.46 -16.02 -17.43
CA THR A 132 -16.42 -17.04 -16.95
C THR A 132 -17.83 -16.48 -16.71
N LEU A 133 -17.95 -15.17 -16.54
CA LEU A 133 -19.25 -14.53 -16.37
C LEU A 133 -19.90 -14.10 -17.69
N THR A 134 -19.07 -13.76 -18.69
CA THR A 134 -19.56 -13.20 -19.96
C THR A 134 -19.50 -14.17 -21.11
N ALA A 135 -18.37 -14.85 -21.28
CA ALA A 135 -18.08 -15.68 -22.47
C ALA A 135 -18.19 -17.19 -22.20
N MET A 136 -17.98 -17.65 -20.97
CA MET A 136 -17.98 -19.06 -20.63
C MET A 136 -18.91 -19.36 -19.46
N SER A 137 -19.95 -20.17 -19.68
CA SER A 137 -20.83 -20.65 -18.61
C SER A 137 -20.51 -22.12 -18.29
N ASN A 138 -20.13 -22.38 -17.04
CA ASN A 138 -19.94 -23.74 -16.54
C ASN A 138 -21.24 -24.27 -15.92
N GLN A 139 -21.47 -25.58 -15.98
CA GLN A 139 -22.64 -26.24 -15.43
C GLN A 139 -22.81 -25.96 -13.90
N SER A 140 -21.70 -25.81 -13.18
CA SER A 140 -21.68 -25.52 -11.74
C SER A 140 -21.76 -24.02 -11.42
N ASN A 141 -21.69 -23.12 -12.37
CA ASN A 141 -21.58 -21.68 -12.13
C ASN A 141 -22.55 -20.85 -13.01
N SER A 142 -23.61 -21.49 -13.52
CA SER A 142 -24.60 -20.80 -14.36
C SER A 142 -25.40 -19.72 -13.61
N SER A 143 -25.47 -19.80 -12.28
CA SER A 143 -26.10 -18.83 -11.39
C SER A 143 -25.08 -17.88 -10.71
N GLY A 144 -23.81 -17.94 -11.10
CA GLY A 144 -22.72 -17.30 -10.40
C GLY A 144 -22.90 -15.80 -10.13
N PHE A 145 -23.54 -15.06 -11.03
CA PHE A 145 -23.88 -13.65 -10.80
C PHE A 145 -24.99 -13.47 -9.74
N ILE A 146 -26.00 -14.34 -9.77
CA ILE A 146 -27.16 -14.25 -8.87
C ILE A 146 -26.78 -14.64 -7.45
N GLU A 147 -25.89 -15.59 -7.29
CA GLU A 147 -25.42 -16.09 -6.00
C GLU A 147 -24.41 -15.18 -5.31
N LYS A 148 -23.79 -14.26 -6.05
CA LYS A 148 -22.85 -13.29 -5.49
C LYS A 148 -23.56 -12.30 -4.56
N SER A 149 -22.81 -11.83 -3.56
CA SER A 149 -23.25 -10.75 -2.67
C SER A 149 -23.52 -9.46 -3.47
N GLN A 150 -24.30 -8.55 -2.91
CA GLN A 150 -24.60 -7.26 -3.55
C GLN A 150 -23.31 -6.47 -3.88
N LYS A 151 -22.30 -6.57 -3.01
CA LYS A 151 -21.00 -5.91 -3.19
C LYS A 151 -20.27 -6.49 -4.40
N GLU A 152 -20.12 -7.80 -4.46
CA GLU A 152 -19.44 -8.48 -5.56
C GLU A 152 -20.15 -8.27 -6.91
N ARG A 153 -21.48 -8.20 -6.92
CA ARG A 153 -22.24 -7.87 -8.14
C ARG A 153 -21.99 -6.45 -8.63
N LYS A 154 -21.86 -5.48 -7.69
CA LYS A 154 -21.52 -4.11 -8.05
C LYS A 154 -20.09 -4.00 -8.60
N GLU A 155 -19.13 -4.67 -7.97
CA GLU A 155 -17.74 -4.72 -8.42
C GLU A 155 -17.65 -5.29 -9.84
N LEU A 156 -18.33 -6.41 -10.12
CA LEU A 156 -18.38 -7.00 -11.45
C LEU A 156 -19.00 -6.08 -12.50
N LEU A 157 -20.10 -5.40 -12.16
CA LEU A 157 -20.71 -4.46 -13.09
C LEU A 157 -19.82 -3.24 -13.32
N ALA A 158 -19.14 -2.76 -12.29
CA ALA A 158 -18.18 -1.66 -12.41
C ALA A 158 -17.04 -2.05 -13.36
N GLN A 159 -16.52 -3.26 -13.22
CA GLN A 159 -15.46 -3.81 -14.05
C GLN A 159 -15.91 -3.96 -15.53
N ILE A 160 -17.11 -4.53 -15.78
CA ILE A 160 -17.65 -4.67 -17.14
C ILE A 160 -17.91 -3.29 -17.82
N LEU A 161 -18.20 -2.27 -17.02
CA LEU A 161 -18.48 -0.91 -17.49
C LEU A 161 -17.25 0.00 -17.51
N ASP A 162 -16.04 -0.55 -17.24
CA ASP A 162 -14.79 0.22 -17.10
C ASP A 162 -14.89 1.36 -16.06
N MET A 163 -15.65 1.12 -14.99
CA MET A 163 -15.87 2.10 -13.91
C MET A 163 -14.86 1.98 -12.77
N ASP A 164 -13.90 1.06 -12.84
CA ASP A 164 -12.88 0.82 -11.80
C ASP A 164 -12.05 2.07 -11.51
N VAL A 165 -11.86 2.91 -12.51
CA VAL A 165 -11.20 4.22 -12.39
C VAL A 165 -11.83 5.10 -11.30
N PHE A 166 -13.15 5.04 -11.12
CA PHE A 166 -13.84 5.83 -10.09
C PHE A 166 -13.62 5.27 -8.68
N GLU A 167 -13.49 3.94 -8.57
CA GLU A 167 -13.15 3.31 -7.29
C GLU A 167 -11.72 3.62 -6.89
N ASP A 168 -10.77 3.58 -7.82
CA ASP A 168 -9.38 3.95 -7.59
C ASP A 168 -9.26 5.42 -7.15
N LEU A 169 -9.96 6.33 -7.83
CA LEU A 169 -10.03 7.74 -7.45
C LEU A 169 -10.64 7.94 -6.06
N TYR A 170 -11.69 7.18 -5.74
CA TYR A 170 -12.31 7.22 -4.42
C TYR A 170 -11.36 6.73 -3.31
N GLN A 171 -10.56 5.70 -3.57
CA GLN A 171 -9.58 5.20 -2.62
C GLN A 171 -8.46 6.21 -2.39
N VAL A 172 -7.90 6.81 -3.45
CA VAL A 172 -6.89 7.87 -3.34
C VAL A 172 -7.44 9.05 -2.53
N ALA A 173 -8.64 9.52 -2.86
CA ALA A 173 -9.28 10.60 -2.11
C ALA A 173 -9.51 10.26 -0.64
N ASN A 174 -9.89 9.02 -0.32
CA ASN A 174 -10.07 8.57 1.05
C ASN A 174 -8.75 8.49 1.82
N GLU A 175 -7.65 8.12 1.17
CA GLU A 175 -6.33 8.11 1.80
C GLU A 175 -5.86 9.53 2.13
N GLU A 176 -6.01 10.47 1.22
CA GLU A 176 -5.70 11.89 1.45
C GLU A 176 -6.56 12.50 2.57
N ILE A 177 -7.85 12.16 2.62
CA ILE A 177 -8.76 12.63 3.66
C ILE A 177 -8.42 12.08 5.05
N LYS A 178 -7.85 10.88 5.16
CA LYS A 178 -7.55 10.26 6.47
C LYS A 178 -6.61 11.12 7.32
N GLU A 179 -5.57 11.66 6.73
CA GLU A 179 -4.60 12.50 7.44
C GLU A 179 -5.26 13.79 7.93
N VAL A 180 -5.98 14.47 7.04
CA VAL A 180 -6.69 15.71 7.37
C VAL A 180 -7.79 15.47 8.41
N SER A 181 -8.52 14.36 8.30
CA SER A 181 -9.57 13.98 9.25
C SER A 181 -9.01 13.65 10.63
N ALA A 182 -7.85 13.01 10.71
CA ALA A 182 -7.17 12.73 11.96
C ALA A 182 -6.71 14.03 12.65
N LEU A 183 -6.11 14.96 11.91
CA LEU A 183 -5.74 16.29 12.41
C LEU A 183 -6.97 17.07 12.88
N LEU A 184 -8.04 17.07 12.10
CA LEU A 184 -9.28 17.78 12.44
C LEU A 184 -9.96 17.22 13.70
N LYS A 185 -9.91 15.90 13.87
CA LYS A 185 -10.39 15.22 15.08
C LYS A 185 -9.55 15.61 16.30
N ASP A 186 -8.25 15.69 16.12
CA ASP A 186 -7.30 16.09 17.18
C ASP A 186 -7.53 17.55 17.58
N TYR A 187 -7.68 18.46 16.62
CA TYR A 187 -8.04 19.85 16.88
C TYR A 187 -9.42 20.01 17.54
N LYS A 188 -10.43 19.24 17.14
CA LYS A 188 -11.76 19.27 17.77
C LYS A 188 -11.74 18.76 19.20
N ASN A 189 -10.89 17.79 19.50
CA ASN A 189 -10.72 17.25 20.86
C ASN A 189 -9.91 18.18 21.77
N GLN A 190 -9.12 19.11 21.21
CA GLN A 190 -8.43 20.13 21.98
C GLN A 190 -9.42 21.23 22.33
N ASN A 191 -9.83 21.28 23.59
CA ASN A 191 -10.72 22.36 24.10
C ASN A 191 -9.92 23.67 24.19
N PHE A 192 -9.71 24.33 23.04
CA PHE A 192 -8.92 25.57 22.95
C PHE A 192 -9.51 26.69 23.80
N THR A 193 -10.82 26.72 23.98
CA THR A 193 -11.51 27.73 24.82
C THR A 193 -11.09 27.59 26.28
N GLU A 194 -11.02 26.38 26.79
CA GLU A 194 -10.59 26.11 28.15
C GLU A 194 -9.09 26.39 28.34
N LYS A 195 -8.26 25.95 27.39
CA LYS A 195 -6.82 26.26 27.38
C LYS A 195 -6.54 27.75 27.35
N LEU A 196 -7.31 28.50 26.57
CA LEU A 196 -7.20 29.97 26.51
C LEU A 196 -7.58 30.61 27.84
N SER A 197 -8.66 30.17 28.48
CA SER A 197 -9.08 30.64 29.81
C SER A 197 -7.98 30.37 30.85
N GLN A 198 -7.45 29.15 30.92
CA GLN A 198 -6.40 28.76 31.84
C GLN A 198 -5.11 29.59 31.62
N ALA A 199 -4.75 29.85 30.35
CA ALA A 199 -3.61 30.68 30.01
C ALA A 199 -3.82 32.14 30.42
N GLN A 200 -5.02 32.69 30.25
CA GLN A 200 -5.38 34.03 30.70
C GLN A 200 -5.33 34.17 32.22
N ASP A 201 -5.87 33.19 32.96
CA ASP A 201 -5.83 33.16 34.43
C ASP A 201 -4.39 33.10 34.95
N SER A 202 -3.57 32.23 34.35
CA SER A 202 -2.15 32.13 34.67
C SER A 202 -1.40 33.44 34.39
N LEU A 203 -1.73 34.12 33.30
CA LEU A 203 -1.13 35.41 32.97
C LEU A 203 -1.50 36.49 33.98
N VAL A 204 -2.72 36.50 34.49
CA VAL A 204 -3.16 37.43 35.54
C VAL A 204 -2.41 37.17 36.87
N ILE A 205 -2.28 35.91 37.25
CA ILE A 205 -1.56 35.51 38.46
C ILE A 205 -0.08 35.93 38.35
N ASN A 206 0.58 35.56 37.27
CA ASN A 206 1.98 35.89 37.04
C ASN A 206 2.23 37.41 37.02
N LYS A 207 1.33 38.19 36.41
CA LYS A 207 1.44 39.66 36.44
C LYS A 207 1.38 40.21 37.87
N LYS A 208 0.49 39.66 38.70
CA LYS A 208 0.42 40.07 40.12
C LYS A 208 1.69 39.71 40.90
N GLU A 209 2.26 38.53 40.67
CA GLU A 209 3.51 38.11 41.32
C GLU A 209 4.69 38.97 40.86
N VAL A 210 4.82 39.26 39.58
CA VAL A 210 5.83 40.15 39.04
C VAL A 210 5.70 41.53 39.65
N SER A 211 4.49 42.06 39.79
CA SER A 211 4.25 43.35 40.42
C SER A 211 4.71 43.37 41.89
N LYS A 212 4.30 42.33 42.66
CA LYS A 212 4.74 42.17 44.08
C LYS A 212 6.25 42.08 44.21
N THR A 213 6.87 41.23 43.39
CA THR A 213 8.33 41.02 43.41
C THR A 213 9.07 42.31 43.03
N LYS A 214 8.53 43.08 42.08
CA LYS A 214 9.10 44.39 41.69
C LYS A 214 9.04 45.36 42.86
N THR A 215 7.90 45.45 43.57
CA THR A 215 7.76 46.33 44.74
C THR A 215 8.72 45.93 45.83
N LEU A 216 8.87 44.66 46.14
CA LEU A 216 9.84 44.16 47.09
C LEU A 216 11.29 44.48 46.68
N LEU A 217 11.61 44.29 45.40
CA LEU A 217 12.93 44.61 44.87
C LEU A 217 13.26 46.08 45.02
N ASP A 218 12.29 46.97 44.72
CA ASP A 218 12.47 48.42 44.85
C ASP A 218 12.63 48.80 46.33
N GLY A 219 11.89 48.15 47.25
CA GLY A 219 12.11 48.28 48.69
C GLY A 219 13.51 47.88 49.15
N TYR A 220 14.00 46.70 48.70
CA TYR A 220 15.33 46.23 49.02
C TYR A 220 16.45 47.14 48.43
N LYS A 221 16.23 47.70 47.22
CA LYS A 221 17.16 48.66 46.62
C LYS A 221 17.24 49.93 47.45
N LEU A 222 16.08 50.41 47.91
CA LEU A 222 16.04 51.63 48.75
C LEU A 222 16.75 51.37 50.11
N ASN A 223 16.48 50.27 50.78
CA ASN A 223 17.14 49.89 52.04
C ASN A 223 18.67 49.77 51.84
N LYS A 224 19.11 49.11 50.77
CA LYS A 224 20.51 48.97 50.43
C LYS A 224 21.17 50.37 50.25
N THR A 225 20.47 51.27 49.59
CA THR A 225 20.99 52.66 49.40
C THR A 225 21.10 53.38 50.72
N ASN A 226 20.08 53.27 51.58
CA ASN A 226 20.10 53.89 52.94
C ASN A 226 21.20 53.31 53.81
N GLU A 227 21.36 51.96 53.87
CA GLU A 227 22.41 51.30 54.62
C GLU A 227 23.82 51.65 54.09
N SER A 228 23.95 51.78 52.75
CA SER A 228 25.22 52.21 52.13
C SER A 228 25.59 53.65 52.52
N ASN A 229 24.60 54.56 52.51
CA ASN A 229 24.82 55.95 52.94
C ASN A 229 25.15 56.01 54.42
N GLU A 230 24.49 55.25 55.30
CA GLU A 230 24.78 55.14 56.71
C GLU A 230 26.19 54.61 56.98
N LEU A 231 26.58 53.58 56.19
CA LEU A 231 27.95 53.06 56.26
C LEU A 231 29.00 54.11 55.86
N GLU A 232 28.78 54.90 54.82
CA GLU A 232 29.66 55.97 54.39
C GLU A 232 29.78 57.06 55.49
N GLU A 233 28.62 57.42 56.08
CA GLU A 233 28.65 58.37 57.19
C GLU A 233 29.41 57.89 58.42
N LEU A 234 29.26 56.60 58.79
CA LEU A 234 30.00 55.96 59.90
C LEU A 234 31.49 55.86 59.57
N LEU A 235 31.84 55.51 58.32
CA LEU A 235 33.24 55.48 57.89
C LEU A 235 33.88 56.87 57.94
N GLY A 236 33.10 57.91 57.59
CA GLY A 236 33.55 59.33 57.68
C GLY A 236 33.79 59.79 59.17
N LYS A 237 33.07 59.19 60.13
CA LYS A 237 33.24 59.41 61.54
C LYS A 237 34.36 58.59 62.14
N LEU A 238 34.91 57.60 61.47
CA LEU A 238 36.01 56.78 61.93
C LEU A 238 37.29 57.61 61.95
N ILE A 239 37.69 58.02 63.10
CA ILE A 239 38.95 58.73 63.30
C ILE A 239 40.06 57.72 63.07
N SER A 240 40.87 57.88 62.04
CA SER A 240 42.09 57.13 61.85
C SER A 240 43.11 57.51 62.91
N VAL A 241 43.26 56.61 63.87
CA VAL A 241 44.37 56.77 64.83
C VAL A 241 45.65 56.28 64.15
N ASP A 242 46.51 57.25 63.85
CA ASP A 242 47.81 56.92 63.29
C ASP A 242 48.68 56.26 64.38
N TYR A 243 48.82 54.94 64.31
CA TYR A 243 49.56 54.11 65.28
C TYR A 243 51.06 54.45 65.35
N ASN A 244 51.56 55.26 64.46
CA ASN A 244 52.94 55.61 64.39
C ASN A 244 53.34 56.73 65.36
N ILE A 245 52.42 57.34 66.14
CA ILE A 245 52.66 58.53 66.97
C ILE A 245 52.83 58.19 68.46
N VAL A 246 52.60 56.99 68.88
CA VAL A 246 52.76 56.68 70.31
C VAL A 246 53.98 55.75 70.53
N ASP A 247 55.18 56.33 70.50
CA ASP A 247 56.36 55.68 71.04
C ASP A 247 56.31 55.76 72.55
N THR A 248 55.74 54.70 73.13
CA THR A 248 55.60 54.55 74.61
C THR A 248 56.96 54.50 75.32
N LYS A 249 58.07 54.19 74.59
CA LYS A 249 59.45 54.18 75.21
C LYS A 249 59.98 55.56 75.48
N SER A 250 59.65 56.50 74.66
CA SER A 250 60.05 57.91 74.80
C SER A 250 59.35 58.61 76.02
N LEU A 251 58.21 58.06 76.47
CA LEU A 251 57.45 58.56 77.61
C LEU A 251 57.96 58.04 78.97
N VAL A 252 58.67 56.89 78.98
CA VAL A 252 59.23 56.30 80.22
C VAL A 252 60.57 56.90 80.53
N GLU A 253 61.36 57.42 79.63
CA GLU A 253 62.66 58.05 79.89
C GLU A 253 62.59 59.51 80.38
N LYS A 254 61.40 60.06 80.49
CA LYS A 254 61.15 61.45 80.96
C LYS A 254 60.52 61.50 82.37
N LYS A 255 60.79 60.50 83.19
CA LYS A 255 60.48 60.56 84.60
C LYS A 255 61.72 60.57 85.46
#